data_db07f854e0db57470a9f127258fc6870
#
_entry.id   db07f854e0db57470a9f127258fc6870
#
_cell.length_a   1.000
_cell.length_b   1.000
_cell.length_c   1.000
_cell.angle_alpha   90.00
_cell.angle_beta   90.00
_cell.angle_gamma   90.00
#
_symmetry.space_group_name_H-M   'P 1'
#
loop_
_entity.id
_entity.type
_entity.pdbx_description
1 polymer ?
#
loop_
_entity_poly.entity_id
_entity_poly.type
_entity_poly.pdbx_seq_one_letter_code
_entity_poly.pdbx_strand_id
1 'polypeptide(L)'
;MLVLNDLWNSAVSPCERHYERGSAYDTVSRRINAQMDVLRQNASKRQKKVWEAYDRDLAERENLEQQDAYYQGIRFGARFMLDVLLEQPGSYEARR
;
A
#
# COMPACT_ATOMS: atom_id res chain seq x y z
N MET A 1 -10.48 9.37 -10.91
CA MET A 1 -10.24 8.82 -12.25
C MET A 1 -10.77 7.39 -12.32
N LEU A 2 -11.71 7.15 -13.22
CA LEU A 2 -12.45 5.89 -13.28
C LEU A 2 -11.56 4.68 -13.60
N VAL A 3 -10.65 4.82 -14.54
CA VAL A 3 -9.75 3.73 -14.94
C VAL A 3 -8.87 3.28 -13.78
N LEU A 4 -8.35 4.22 -13.01
CA LEU A 4 -7.51 3.89 -11.87
C LEU A 4 -8.31 3.20 -10.75
N ASN A 5 -9.57 3.61 -10.55
CA ASN A 5 -10.44 2.95 -9.60
C ASN A 5 -10.75 1.51 -10.01
N ASP A 6 -11.00 1.30 -11.30
CA ASP A 6 -11.27 -0.04 -11.83
C ASP A 6 -10.06 -0.95 -11.64
N LEU A 7 -8.87 -0.45 -11.92
CA LEU A 7 -7.64 -1.20 -11.70
C LEU A 7 -7.40 -1.52 -10.23
N TRP A 8 -7.65 -0.56 -9.36
CA TRP A 8 -7.49 -0.76 -7.92
C TRP A 8 -8.45 -1.81 -7.38
N ASN A 9 -9.70 -1.77 -7.84
CA ASN A 9 -10.75 -2.67 -7.37
C ASN A 9 -10.79 -4.01 -8.10
N SER A 10 -9.92 -4.20 -9.09
CA SER A 10 -9.88 -5.46 -9.85
C SER A 10 -9.25 -6.58 -9.02
N ALA A 11 -9.47 -7.80 -9.46
CA ALA A 11 -8.88 -8.99 -8.84
C ALA A 11 -7.34 -9.05 -9.01
N VAL A 12 -6.79 -8.17 -9.79
CA VAL A 12 -5.35 -8.10 -10.08
C VAL A 12 -4.67 -6.98 -9.29
N SER A 13 -5.28 -6.55 -8.21
CA SER A 13 -4.73 -5.48 -7.38
C SER A 13 -3.31 -5.82 -6.91
N PRO A 14 -2.34 -4.90 -7.08
CA PRO A 14 -0.98 -5.13 -6.62
C PRO A 14 -0.85 -5.17 -5.10
N CYS A 15 -1.90 -4.81 -4.37
CA CYS A 15 -1.90 -4.88 -2.92
C CYS A 15 -2.19 -6.28 -2.40
N GLU A 16 -2.69 -7.17 -3.24
CA GLU A 16 -2.89 -8.57 -2.91
C GLU A 16 -1.60 -9.34 -3.12
N ARG A 17 -0.68 -9.17 -2.20
CA ARG A 17 0.59 -9.86 -2.25
C ARG A 17 0.63 -10.98 -1.23
N HIS A 18 1.16 -12.11 -1.66
CA HIS A 18 1.48 -13.22 -0.77
C HIS A 18 2.96 -13.16 -0.45
N TYR A 19 3.28 -13.02 0.82
CA TYR A 19 4.65 -13.01 1.27
C TYR A 19 5.07 -14.41 1.68
N GLU A 20 6.25 -14.82 1.26
CA GLU A 20 6.76 -16.14 1.57
C GLU A 20 7.02 -16.30 3.06
N ARG A 21 6.80 -17.52 3.54
CA ARG A 21 7.12 -17.92 4.90
C ARG A 21 8.61 -17.76 5.15
N GLY A 22 8.96 -17.14 6.26
CA GLY A 22 10.36 -16.91 6.60
C GLY A 22 10.98 -15.69 5.94
N SER A 23 10.23 -14.96 5.09
CA SER A 23 10.68 -13.68 4.54
C SER A 23 10.88 -12.65 5.66
N ALA A 24 11.60 -11.57 5.35
CA ALA A 24 11.77 -10.47 6.29
C ALA A 24 10.42 -9.90 6.74
N TYR A 25 9.49 -9.75 5.79
CA TYR A 25 8.14 -9.27 6.11
C TYR A 25 7.41 -10.22 7.05
N ASP A 26 7.45 -11.52 6.78
CA ASP A 26 6.80 -12.52 7.60
C ASP A 26 7.40 -12.53 9.02
N THR A 27 8.71 -12.46 9.13
CA THR A 27 9.42 -12.42 10.41
C THR A 27 8.99 -11.23 11.26
N VAL A 28 8.95 -10.04 10.67
CA VAL A 28 8.53 -8.83 11.37
C VAL A 28 7.06 -8.91 11.75
N SER A 29 6.21 -9.39 10.84
CA SER A 29 4.78 -9.53 11.09
C SER A 29 4.49 -10.47 12.25
N ARG A 30 5.19 -11.58 12.35
CA ARG A 30 5.04 -12.52 13.48
C ARG A 30 5.46 -11.88 14.79
N ARG A 31 6.53 -11.09 14.75
CA ARG A 31 7.02 -10.38 15.94
C ARG A 31 6.00 -9.34 16.41
N ILE A 32 5.46 -8.58 15.48
CA ILE A 32 4.41 -7.59 15.78
C ILE A 32 3.18 -8.28 16.37
N ASN A 33 2.73 -9.37 15.77
CA ASN A 33 1.56 -10.09 16.24
C ASN A 33 1.77 -10.65 17.64
N ALA A 34 2.95 -11.17 17.93
CA ALA A 34 3.28 -11.68 19.28
C ALA A 34 3.24 -10.55 20.32
N GLN A 35 3.79 -9.39 19.99
CA GLN A 35 3.75 -8.22 20.87
C GLN A 35 2.33 -7.72 21.11
N MET A 36 1.52 -7.71 20.06
CA MET A 36 0.11 -7.33 20.15
C MET A 36 -0.67 -8.29 21.04
N ASP A 37 -0.42 -9.59 20.93
CA ASP A 37 -1.10 -10.58 21.75
C ASP A 37 -0.81 -10.37 23.24
N VAL A 38 0.42 -10.07 23.59
CA VAL A 38 0.80 -9.77 24.98
C VAL A 38 0.04 -8.55 25.49
N LEU A 39 0.00 -7.49 24.69
CA LEU A 39 -0.72 -6.27 25.06
C LEU A 39 -2.22 -6.51 25.23
N ARG A 40 -2.82 -7.30 24.33
CA ARG A 40 -4.24 -7.62 24.40
C ARG A 40 -4.60 -8.43 25.63
N GLN A 41 -3.75 -9.38 26.02
CA GLN A 41 -3.98 -10.20 27.18
C GLN A 41 -4.04 -9.38 28.48
N ASN A 42 -3.30 -8.29 28.55
CA ASN A 42 -3.22 -7.44 29.71
C ASN A 42 -4.15 -6.22 29.63
N ALA A 43 -4.91 -6.10 28.58
CA ALA A 43 -5.80 -4.96 28.38
C ALA A 43 -7.14 -5.16 29.06
N SER A 44 -7.71 -4.08 29.62
CA SER A 44 -9.07 -4.08 30.13
C SER A 44 -10.07 -4.21 28.98
N LYS A 45 -11.34 -4.52 29.33
CA LYS A 45 -12.40 -4.61 28.33
C LYS A 45 -12.58 -3.31 27.55
N ARG A 46 -12.47 -2.18 28.21
CA ARG A 46 -12.55 -0.85 27.58
C ARG A 46 -11.36 -0.62 26.65
N GLN A 47 -10.15 -0.97 27.09
CA GLN A 47 -8.95 -0.84 26.29
C GLN A 47 -9.00 -1.72 25.05
N LYS A 48 -9.55 -2.93 25.16
CA LYS A 48 -9.72 -3.82 24.01
C LYS A 48 -10.63 -3.22 22.94
N LYS A 49 -11.71 -2.56 23.34
CA LYS A 49 -12.62 -1.89 22.40
C LYS A 49 -11.92 -0.77 21.63
N VAL A 50 -11.16 0.05 22.35
CA VAL A 50 -10.40 1.15 21.74
C VAL A 50 -9.35 0.56 20.81
N TRP A 51 -8.71 -0.52 21.19
CA TRP A 51 -7.70 -1.18 20.39
C TRP A 51 -8.27 -1.72 19.09
N GLU A 52 -9.44 -2.38 19.15
CA GLU A 52 -10.11 -2.88 17.95
C GLU A 52 -10.46 -1.75 16.99
N ALA A 53 -10.94 -0.64 17.51
CA ALA A 53 -11.21 0.54 16.68
C ALA A 53 -9.94 1.09 16.05
N TYR A 54 -8.86 1.16 16.82
CA TYR A 54 -7.56 1.60 16.33
C TYR A 54 -7.04 0.70 15.21
N ASP A 55 -7.10 -0.62 15.40
CA ASP A 55 -6.65 -1.58 14.38
C ASP A 55 -7.43 -1.41 13.08
N ARG A 56 -8.74 -1.25 13.19
CA ARG A 56 -9.60 -1.07 12.01
C ARG A 56 -9.28 0.23 11.28
N ASP A 57 -9.15 1.33 12.02
CA ASP A 57 -8.86 2.64 11.43
C ASP A 57 -7.45 2.68 10.85
N LEU A 58 -6.49 2.04 11.49
CA LEU A 58 -5.14 1.93 10.99
C LEU A 58 -5.11 1.15 9.66
N ALA A 59 -5.82 0.04 9.60
CA ALA A 59 -5.91 -0.77 8.38
C ALA A 59 -6.55 0.04 7.24
N GLU A 60 -7.60 0.81 7.54
CA GLU A 60 -8.23 1.69 6.56
C GLU A 60 -7.26 2.75 6.06
N ARG A 61 -6.52 3.39 6.96
CA ARG A 61 -5.53 4.40 6.58
C ARG A 61 -4.44 3.78 5.70
N GLU A 62 -3.93 2.62 6.06
CA GLU A 62 -2.92 1.94 5.26
C GLU A 62 -3.44 1.59 3.87
N ASN A 63 -4.69 1.15 3.78
CA ASN A 63 -5.31 0.85 2.49
C ASN A 63 -5.41 2.11 1.62
N LEU A 64 -5.81 3.24 2.19
CA LEU A 64 -5.89 4.50 1.47
C LEU A 64 -4.51 4.99 1.02
N GLU A 65 -3.50 4.85 1.85
CA GLU A 65 -2.13 5.19 1.49
C GLU A 65 -1.61 4.33 0.34
N GLN A 66 -1.87 3.03 0.38
CA GLN A 66 -1.47 2.11 -0.69
C GLN A 66 -2.20 2.43 -2.00
N GLN A 67 -3.49 2.74 -1.91
CA GLN A 67 -4.28 3.13 -3.08
C GLN A 67 -3.73 4.40 -3.71
N ASP A 68 -3.42 5.40 -2.91
CA ASP A 68 -2.84 6.64 -3.39
C ASP A 68 -1.49 6.40 -4.05
N ALA A 69 -0.62 5.63 -3.42
CA ALA A 69 0.69 5.28 -3.99
C ALA A 69 0.55 4.57 -5.33
N TYR A 70 -0.42 3.65 -5.44
CA TYR A 70 -0.70 2.93 -6.67
C TYR A 70 -1.16 3.88 -7.78
N TYR A 71 -2.08 4.78 -7.47
CA TYR A 71 -2.55 5.78 -8.45
C TYR A 71 -1.43 6.69 -8.91
N GLN A 72 -0.61 7.15 -7.97
CA GLN A 72 0.54 8.00 -8.30
C GLN A 72 1.53 7.27 -9.19
N GLY A 73 1.79 5.99 -8.90
CA GLY A 73 2.69 5.18 -9.71
C GLY A 73 2.19 5.01 -11.15
N ILE A 74 0.88 4.77 -11.33
CA ILE A 74 0.29 4.63 -12.66
C ILE A 74 0.34 5.95 -13.41
N ARG A 75 0.02 7.06 -12.76
CA ARG A 75 0.10 8.38 -13.37
C ARG A 75 1.51 8.72 -13.81
N PHE A 76 2.47 8.42 -12.96
CA PHE A 76 3.88 8.63 -13.28
C PHE A 76 4.29 7.78 -14.48
N GLY A 77 3.93 6.50 -14.49
CA GLY A 77 4.26 5.60 -15.60
C GLY A 77 3.63 6.04 -16.90
N ALA A 78 2.37 6.45 -16.88
CA ALA A 78 1.66 6.95 -18.06
C ALA A 78 2.31 8.21 -18.60
N ARG A 79 2.64 9.16 -17.71
CA ARG A 79 3.33 10.39 -18.09
C ARG A 79 4.71 10.10 -18.68
N PHE A 80 5.44 9.19 -18.06
CA PHE A 80 6.75 8.78 -18.57
C PHE A 80 6.63 8.22 -20.00
N MET A 81 5.67 7.33 -20.22
CA MET A 81 5.46 6.74 -21.55
C MET A 81 5.05 7.78 -22.58
N LEU A 82 4.19 8.72 -22.22
CA LEU A 82 3.81 9.80 -23.11
C LEU A 82 5.01 10.67 -23.48
N ASP A 83 5.83 11.01 -22.51
CA ASP A 83 7.04 11.81 -22.76
C ASP A 83 7.99 11.08 -23.70
N VAL A 84 8.22 9.78 -23.48
CA VAL A 84 9.09 8.97 -24.33
C VAL A 84 8.56 8.89 -25.77
N LEU A 85 7.25 8.67 -25.92
CA LEU A 85 6.63 8.48 -27.25
C LEU A 85 6.49 9.77 -28.03
N LEU A 86 6.27 10.88 -27.37
CA LEU A 86 6.00 12.16 -28.02
C LEU A 86 7.22 13.03 -28.21
N GLU A 87 8.29 12.78 -27.49
CA GLU A 87 9.51 13.59 -27.62
C GLU A 87 10.29 13.28 -28.88
N GLN A 88 10.78 14.35 -29.49
CA GLN A 88 11.69 14.22 -30.61
C GLN A 88 13.09 13.87 -30.12
N PRO A 89 13.90 13.19 -30.94
CA PRO A 89 15.30 12.99 -30.62
C PRO A 89 15.98 14.34 -30.32
N GLY A 90 16.65 14.45 -29.19
CA GLY A 90 17.28 15.67 -28.74
C GLY A 90 16.45 16.52 -27.79
N SER A 91 15.12 16.43 -27.86
CA SER A 91 14.25 17.14 -26.91
C SER A 91 14.44 16.64 -25.49
N TYR A 92 14.68 15.38 -25.35
CA TYR A 92 14.93 14.76 -24.05
C TYR A 92 16.19 15.34 -23.39
N GLU A 93 17.23 15.54 -24.16
CA GLU A 93 18.47 16.12 -23.65
C GLU A 93 18.29 17.58 -23.23
N ALA A 94 17.48 18.33 -23.92
CA ALA A 94 17.20 19.72 -23.60
C ALA A 94 16.53 19.93 -22.24
N ARG A 95 15.96 18.90 -21.67
CA ARG A 95 15.27 18.94 -20.37
C ARG A 95 16.18 18.71 -19.19
N ARG A 96 17.40 18.35 -19.42
CA ARG A 96 18.33 18.05 -18.34
C ARG A 96 18.95 19.29 -17.72
#